data_b1e69481797ccc36442f3a329d5900f4
#
_entry.id   b1e69481797ccc36442f3a329d5900f4
#
_cell.length_a   1.000
_cell.length_b   1.000
_cell.length_c   1.000
_cell.angle_alpha   90.00
_cell.angle_beta   90.00
_cell.angle_gamma   90.00
#
_symmetry.space_group_name_H-M   'P 1'
#
loop_
_entity.id
_entity.type
_entity.pdbx_description
1 polymer ?
#
loop_
_entity_poly.entity_id
_entity_poly.type
_entity_poly.pdbx_seq_one_letter_code
_entity_poly.pdbx_strand_id
1 'polypeptide(L)'
;MFEITFLGTSASAPSARRGLSAQMIQHDEHRFLVDCGEGTQRQIMQSGLGFKRLNRILITHGHLDHILGLAGLLSTFTRWETLEAIEIYGGRWALDRIHDLLFNVVLRGAKPPMEIRLRSIQAGEIFDTDDFSISAFPVYHRGPDCFGYLFTEKSRRPFLPELAEALQIPPGPWRRDLVNGQTVTLPDGRQVSPEEVLGEERPGTRLALVGDVGRTDDLVEICRNADALVIEATYLEEEAEMAREFAHLTARRSAELALQAGVKNLILTHISRRYRERDVLSEARAVFPAAIVARDFDTFQIKRGDLTKVALSPEE
;
A
#
# COMPACT_ATOMS: atom_id res chain seq x y z
N MET A 1 9.15 4.57 7.09
CA MET A 1 7.75 4.74 7.57
C MET A 1 6.83 4.80 6.37
N PHE A 2 5.78 3.99 6.35
CA PHE A 2 4.79 4.06 5.28
C PHE A 2 3.70 5.07 5.58
N GLU A 3 3.27 5.78 4.55
CA GLU A 3 2.08 6.60 4.59
C GLU A 3 1.09 6.07 3.55
N ILE A 4 -0.18 5.89 3.94
CA ILE A 4 -1.25 5.48 3.05
C ILE A 4 -2.34 6.55 3.02
N THR A 5 -2.69 7.00 1.82
CA THR A 5 -3.84 7.87 1.56
C THR A 5 -4.89 7.14 0.76
N PHE A 6 -6.11 7.09 1.26
CA PHE A 6 -7.25 6.49 0.57
C PHE A 6 -7.85 7.48 -0.42
N LEU A 7 -7.72 7.21 -1.71
CA LEU A 7 -8.29 8.02 -2.79
C LEU A 7 -9.70 7.57 -3.17
N GLY A 8 -10.03 6.31 -2.88
CA GLY A 8 -11.35 5.75 -3.10
C GLY A 8 -11.56 4.50 -2.25
N THR A 9 -12.73 4.40 -1.65
CA THR A 9 -13.06 3.40 -0.63
C THR A 9 -14.39 2.68 -0.87
N SER A 10 -15.03 2.88 -2.04
CA SER A 10 -16.29 2.24 -2.42
C SER A 10 -16.08 0.93 -3.15
N ALA A 11 -16.95 -0.03 -2.93
CA ALA A 11 -17.05 -1.29 -3.65
C ALA A 11 -17.91 -1.13 -4.91
N SER A 12 -17.47 -1.72 -6.02
CA SER A 12 -18.18 -1.93 -7.29
C SER A 12 -18.75 -0.67 -7.97
N ALA A 13 -19.32 0.28 -7.25
CA ALA A 13 -19.89 1.50 -7.78
C ALA A 13 -19.60 2.69 -6.86
N PRO A 14 -19.27 3.88 -7.41
CA PRO A 14 -18.99 5.04 -6.60
C PRO A 14 -20.26 5.58 -5.93
N SER A 15 -20.05 6.40 -4.93
CA SER A 15 -21.10 7.18 -4.30
C SER A 15 -20.73 8.66 -4.27
N ALA A 16 -21.65 9.53 -3.82
CA ALA A 16 -21.32 10.95 -3.65
C ALA A 16 -20.19 11.23 -2.64
N ARG A 17 -19.86 10.25 -1.79
CA ARG A 17 -18.88 10.40 -0.71
C ARG A 17 -17.68 9.46 -0.81
N ARG A 18 -17.74 8.44 -1.68
CA ARG A 18 -16.69 7.42 -1.84
C ARG A 18 -16.45 7.16 -3.31
N GLY A 19 -15.22 7.40 -3.76
CA GLY A 19 -14.72 6.98 -5.06
C GLY A 19 -14.44 5.48 -5.09
N LEU A 20 -14.16 4.95 -6.27
CA LEU A 20 -13.78 3.56 -6.48
C LEU A 20 -12.35 3.29 -6.02
N SER A 21 -12.02 2.02 -5.81
CA SER A 21 -10.80 1.55 -5.15
C SER A 21 -9.53 2.19 -5.69
N ALA A 22 -8.84 2.93 -4.84
CA ALA A 22 -7.52 3.49 -5.11
C ALA A 22 -6.85 3.92 -3.80
N GLN A 23 -5.58 3.55 -3.60
CA GLN A 23 -4.79 3.96 -2.45
C GLN A 23 -3.40 4.43 -2.90
N MET A 24 -2.94 5.55 -2.36
CA MET A 24 -1.57 6.03 -2.55
C MET A 24 -0.71 5.58 -1.38
N ILE A 25 0.33 4.81 -1.64
CA ILE A 25 1.34 4.42 -0.65
C ILE A 25 2.60 5.24 -0.89
N GLN A 26 3.13 5.85 0.17
CA GLN A 26 4.36 6.64 0.11
C GLN A 26 5.38 6.10 1.12
N HIS A 27 6.63 6.09 0.69
CA HIS A 27 7.79 5.84 1.55
C HIS A 27 8.94 6.71 1.01
N ASP A 28 9.27 7.74 1.75
CA ASP A 28 10.24 8.77 1.33
C ASP A 28 9.90 9.33 -0.07
N GLU A 29 10.80 9.21 -1.05
CA GLU A 29 10.55 9.66 -2.43
C GLU A 29 9.72 8.68 -3.28
N HIS A 30 9.48 7.48 -2.81
CA HIS A 30 8.75 6.46 -3.57
C HIS A 30 7.24 6.62 -3.40
N ARG A 31 6.53 6.56 -4.52
CA ARG A 31 5.07 6.60 -4.57
C ARG A 31 4.54 5.43 -5.38
N PHE A 32 3.53 4.75 -4.82
CA PHE A 32 2.84 3.63 -5.45
C PHE A 32 1.34 3.89 -5.39
N LEU A 33 0.67 3.86 -6.54
CA LEU A 33 -0.78 3.82 -6.58
C LEU A 33 -1.20 2.35 -6.59
N VAL A 34 -1.96 1.93 -5.60
CA VAL A 34 -2.55 0.59 -5.57
C VAL A 34 -3.99 0.71 -6.01
N ASP A 35 -4.31 0.06 -7.12
CA ASP A 35 -5.52 0.20 -7.90
C ASP A 35 -5.78 1.62 -8.41
N CYS A 36 -6.60 1.71 -9.44
CA CYS A 36 -6.96 2.96 -10.09
C CYS A 36 -8.41 2.87 -10.62
N GLY A 37 -9.38 2.89 -9.71
CA GLY A 37 -10.79 2.93 -10.03
C GLY A 37 -11.18 4.21 -10.77
N GLU A 38 -12.36 4.22 -11.38
CA GLU A 38 -12.88 5.40 -12.07
C GLU A 38 -12.91 6.61 -11.13
N GLY A 39 -12.48 7.77 -11.62
CA GLY A 39 -12.40 9.02 -10.85
C GLY A 39 -11.09 9.22 -10.06
N THR A 40 -10.18 8.24 -9.97
CA THR A 40 -8.92 8.32 -9.20
C THR A 40 -8.09 9.55 -9.58
N GLN A 41 -8.01 9.92 -10.85
CA GLN A 41 -7.35 11.14 -11.31
C GLN A 41 -7.86 12.40 -10.58
N ARG A 42 -9.18 12.55 -10.49
CA ARG A 42 -9.83 13.67 -9.79
C ARG A 42 -9.55 13.61 -8.29
N GLN A 43 -9.57 12.43 -7.71
CA GLN A 43 -9.27 12.21 -6.28
C GLN A 43 -7.82 12.61 -5.94
N ILE A 44 -6.84 12.29 -6.80
CA ILE A 44 -5.45 12.74 -6.63
C ILE A 44 -5.37 14.27 -6.64
N MET A 45 -6.08 14.94 -7.55
CA MET A 45 -6.11 16.40 -7.60
C MET A 45 -6.79 17.00 -6.35
N GLN A 46 -7.90 16.43 -5.91
CA GLN A 46 -8.62 16.91 -4.73
C GLN A 46 -7.87 16.67 -3.42
N SER A 47 -7.08 15.62 -3.34
CA SER A 47 -6.26 15.32 -2.16
C SER A 47 -5.07 16.26 -1.99
N GLY A 48 -4.67 16.98 -3.05
CA GLY A 48 -3.45 17.79 -3.03
C GLY A 48 -2.15 17.00 -3.16
N LEU A 49 -2.20 15.66 -3.31
CA LEU A 49 -1.00 14.83 -3.45
C LEU A 49 -0.22 15.07 -4.75
N GLY A 50 -0.91 15.61 -5.78
CA GLY A 50 -0.31 15.82 -7.08
C GLY A 50 0.14 14.53 -7.77
N PHE A 51 0.73 14.68 -8.96
CA PHE A 51 1.18 13.55 -9.81
C PHE A 51 2.70 13.35 -9.83
N LYS A 52 3.42 14.20 -9.12
CA LYS A 52 4.89 14.15 -9.08
C LYS A 52 5.37 12.79 -8.55
N ARG A 53 6.34 12.17 -9.23
CA ARG A 53 6.91 10.85 -8.89
C ARG A 53 5.92 9.67 -8.85
N LEU A 54 4.70 9.85 -9.37
CA LEU A 54 3.71 8.77 -9.48
C LEU A 54 3.96 7.99 -10.79
N ASN A 55 4.95 7.16 -10.79
CA ASN A 55 5.36 6.37 -11.95
C ASN A 55 5.20 4.85 -11.74
N ARG A 56 4.63 4.40 -10.62
CA ARG A 56 4.38 2.98 -10.33
C ARG A 56 2.96 2.77 -9.87
N ILE A 57 2.28 1.84 -10.54
CA ILE A 57 0.91 1.43 -10.23
C ILE A 57 0.90 -0.09 -10.00
N LEU A 58 0.34 -0.50 -8.87
CA LEU A 58 0.17 -1.91 -8.49
C LEU A 58 -1.32 -2.25 -8.62
N ILE A 59 -1.66 -3.22 -9.44
CA ILE A 59 -3.04 -3.63 -9.67
C ILE A 59 -3.31 -4.93 -8.95
N THR A 60 -4.30 -4.93 -8.07
CA THR A 60 -4.69 -6.13 -7.32
C THR A 60 -5.34 -7.16 -8.23
N HIS A 61 -6.25 -6.74 -9.09
CA HIS A 61 -6.94 -7.59 -10.05
C HIS A 61 -7.61 -6.79 -11.18
N GLY A 62 -8.18 -7.48 -12.16
CA GLY A 62 -8.66 -6.87 -13.40
C GLY A 62 -10.13 -6.43 -13.41
N HIS A 63 -10.83 -6.28 -12.28
CA HIS A 63 -12.20 -5.73 -12.29
C HIS A 63 -12.20 -4.24 -12.62
N LEU A 64 -13.31 -3.76 -13.20
CA LEU A 64 -13.39 -2.41 -13.76
C LEU A 64 -13.29 -1.32 -12.71
N ASP A 65 -13.83 -1.55 -11.54
CA ASP A 65 -13.76 -0.63 -10.40
C ASP A 65 -12.35 -0.48 -9.79
N HIS A 66 -11.39 -1.28 -10.28
CA HIS A 66 -9.97 -1.20 -9.91
C HIS A 66 -9.06 -0.68 -11.04
N ILE A 67 -9.53 -0.62 -12.30
CA ILE A 67 -8.67 -0.27 -13.44
C ILE A 67 -9.17 0.87 -14.32
N LEU A 68 -10.46 1.22 -14.32
CA LEU A 68 -11.01 2.19 -15.29
C LEU A 68 -10.42 3.59 -15.17
N GLY A 69 -9.99 4.00 -13.99
CA GLY A 69 -9.35 5.30 -13.77
C GLY A 69 -8.02 5.48 -14.50
N LEU A 70 -7.37 4.38 -14.90
CA LEU A 70 -6.13 4.42 -15.68
C LEU A 70 -6.29 5.19 -16.99
N ALA A 71 -7.46 5.13 -17.62
CA ALA A 71 -7.74 5.86 -18.85
C ALA A 71 -7.60 7.39 -18.67
N GLY A 72 -8.23 7.93 -17.63
CA GLY A 72 -8.16 9.37 -17.31
C GLY A 72 -6.78 9.77 -16.80
N LEU A 73 -6.17 8.96 -15.94
CA LEU A 73 -4.85 9.21 -15.38
C LEU A 73 -3.78 9.25 -16.48
N LEU A 74 -3.77 8.27 -17.38
CA LEU A 74 -2.84 8.22 -18.50
C LEU A 74 -3.04 9.39 -19.46
N SER A 75 -4.29 9.76 -19.76
CA SER A 75 -4.58 10.93 -20.59
C SER A 75 -4.01 12.23 -20.00
N THR A 76 -3.94 12.35 -18.69
CA THR A 76 -3.30 13.49 -18.01
C THR A 76 -1.78 13.43 -18.15
N PHE A 77 -1.17 12.29 -17.88
CA PHE A 77 0.28 12.14 -18.00
C PHE A 77 0.79 12.40 -19.40
N THR A 78 0.05 11.96 -20.43
CA THR A 78 0.42 12.21 -21.84
C THR A 78 0.33 13.68 -22.25
N ARG A 79 -0.51 14.47 -21.57
CA ARG A 79 -0.65 15.92 -21.87
C ARG A 79 0.36 16.78 -21.15
N TRP A 80 0.73 16.38 -19.93
CA TRP A 80 1.61 17.19 -19.09
C TRP A 80 3.09 16.81 -19.22
N GLU A 81 3.40 15.73 -19.96
CA GLU A 81 4.79 15.25 -20.18
C GLU A 81 5.60 15.16 -18.88
N THR A 82 4.94 14.77 -17.80
CA THR A 82 5.51 14.82 -16.44
C THR A 82 6.39 13.62 -16.11
N LEU A 83 6.31 12.56 -16.90
CA LEU A 83 6.97 11.29 -16.65
C LEU A 83 7.65 10.76 -17.92
N GLU A 84 8.86 10.24 -17.77
CA GLU A 84 9.56 9.51 -18.85
C GLU A 84 9.00 8.11 -19.08
N ALA A 85 8.62 7.44 -17.99
CA ALA A 85 8.02 6.12 -18.02
C ALA A 85 7.03 5.91 -16.87
N ILE A 86 6.02 5.05 -17.11
CA ILE A 86 5.11 4.52 -16.09
C ILE A 86 5.16 3.00 -16.11
N GLU A 87 5.24 2.38 -14.94
CA GLU A 87 5.22 0.95 -14.75
C GLU A 87 3.92 0.52 -14.07
N ILE A 88 3.21 -0.41 -14.69
CA ILE A 88 1.96 -0.97 -14.17
C ILE A 88 2.20 -2.46 -13.91
N TYR A 89 2.17 -2.83 -12.63
CA TYR A 89 2.37 -4.18 -12.15
C TYR A 89 1.03 -4.85 -11.88
N GLY A 90 0.85 -6.09 -12.28
CA GLY A 90 -0.38 -6.85 -12.03
C GLY A 90 -0.35 -8.24 -12.58
N GLY A 91 -1.38 -9.03 -12.30
CA GLY A 91 -1.61 -10.32 -12.91
C GLY A 91 -1.88 -10.20 -14.42
N ARG A 92 -1.60 -11.26 -15.15
CA ARG A 92 -1.71 -11.26 -16.61
C ARG A 92 -3.11 -10.88 -17.09
N TRP A 93 -4.14 -11.44 -16.48
CA TRP A 93 -5.53 -11.11 -16.82
C TRP A 93 -5.85 -9.61 -16.65
N ALA A 94 -5.39 -9.01 -15.57
CA ALA A 94 -5.55 -7.56 -15.34
C ALA A 94 -4.80 -6.75 -16.39
N LEU A 95 -3.55 -7.12 -16.68
CA LEU A 95 -2.73 -6.42 -17.66
C LEU A 95 -3.26 -6.53 -19.08
N ASP A 96 -3.85 -7.66 -19.48
CA ASP A 96 -4.48 -7.83 -20.80
C ASP A 96 -5.65 -6.83 -20.96
N ARG A 97 -6.50 -6.68 -19.94
CA ARG A 97 -7.60 -5.69 -19.92
C ARG A 97 -7.08 -4.25 -19.91
N ILE A 98 -6.02 -3.99 -19.15
CA ILE A 98 -5.37 -2.67 -19.12
C ILE A 98 -4.73 -2.35 -20.46
N HIS A 99 -4.12 -3.34 -21.13
CA HIS A 99 -3.60 -3.17 -22.48
C HIS A 99 -4.72 -2.73 -23.43
N ASP A 100 -5.84 -3.44 -23.44
CA ASP A 100 -6.98 -3.08 -24.29
C ASP A 100 -7.50 -1.67 -23.98
N LEU A 101 -7.67 -1.34 -22.70
CA LEU A 101 -8.11 -0.01 -22.28
C LEU A 101 -7.15 1.10 -22.74
N LEU A 102 -5.86 0.92 -22.52
CA LEU A 102 -4.88 1.98 -22.78
C LEU A 102 -4.53 2.08 -24.27
N PHE A 103 -4.23 0.97 -24.92
CA PHE A 103 -3.73 0.99 -26.30
C PHE A 103 -4.83 1.00 -27.36
N ASN A 104 -5.93 0.28 -27.11
CA ASN A 104 -7.01 0.18 -28.09
C ASN A 104 -8.09 1.25 -27.92
N VAL A 105 -8.29 1.78 -26.71
CA VAL A 105 -9.30 2.80 -26.43
C VAL A 105 -8.68 4.20 -26.27
N VAL A 106 -7.76 4.38 -25.33
CA VAL A 106 -7.20 5.72 -25.02
C VAL A 106 -6.26 6.20 -26.12
N LEU A 107 -5.27 5.42 -26.48
CA LEU A 107 -4.23 5.80 -27.45
C LEU A 107 -4.66 5.60 -28.91
N ARG A 108 -5.44 4.56 -29.20
CA ARG A 108 -5.92 4.24 -30.57
C ARG A 108 -4.81 4.32 -31.63
N GLY A 109 -3.64 3.76 -31.31
CA GLY A 109 -2.48 3.78 -32.21
C GLY A 109 -1.62 5.03 -32.14
N ALA A 110 -2.00 6.05 -31.35
CA ALA A 110 -1.10 7.18 -31.07
C ALA A 110 0.08 6.73 -30.21
N LYS A 111 1.26 7.27 -30.50
CA LYS A 111 2.45 7.03 -29.69
C LYS A 111 2.40 7.96 -28.45
N PRO A 112 2.42 7.42 -27.21
CA PRO A 112 2.46 8.27 -26.03
C PRO A 112 3.85 8.95 -25.91
N PRO A 113 3.94 10.15 -25.29
CA PRO A 113 5.20 10.84 -25.07
C PRO A 113 6.08 10.14 -24.02
N MET A 114 5.52 9.23 -23.24
CA MET A 114 6.21 8.43 -22.21
C MET A 114 6.14 6.95 -22.52
N GLU A 115 7.06 6.19 -21.96
CA GLU A 115 7.03 4.72 -22.05
C GLU A 115 6.00 4.14 -21.08
N ILE A 116 5.13 3.22 -21.56
CA ILE A 116 4.17 2.47 -20.75
C ILE A 116 4.65 1.04 -20.65
N ARG A 117 5.03 0.61 -19.45
CA ARG A 117 5.54 -0.74 -19.18
C ARG A 117 4.52 -1.54 -18.39
N LEU A 118 3.94 -2.55 -19.01
CA LEU A 118 3.09 -3.53 -18.32
C LEU A 118 3.97 -4.66 -17.77
N ARG A 119 4.02 -4.80 -16.45
CA ARG A 119 4.87 -5.74 -15.72
C ARG A 119 4.02 -6.87 -15.13
N SER A 120 4.02 -8.04 -15.78
CA SER A 120 3.36 -9.21 -15.22
C SER A 120 4.11 -9.69 -13.99
N ILE A 121 3.39 -9.87 -12.88
CA ILE A 121 3.95 -10.32 -11.60
C ILE A 121 3.53 -11.76 -11.29
N GLN A 122 4.27 -12.35 -10.35
CA GLN A 122 3.98 -13.61 -9.69
C GLN A 122 4.14 -13.41 -8.18
N ALA A 123 3.74 -14.41 -7.38
CA ALA A 123 4.00 -14.40 -5.95
C ALA A 123 5.50 -14.27 -5.64
N GLY A 124 5.84 -13.42 -4.70
CA GLY A 124 7.21 -13.12 -4.30
C GLY A 124 7.54 -11.62 -4.40
N GLU A 125 8.81 -11.30 -4.26
CA GLU A 125 9.30 -9.93 -4.29
C GLU A 125 9.20 -9.35 -5.70
N ILE A 126 8.61 -8.15 -5.81
CA ILE A 126 8.38 -7.43 -7.07
C ILE A 126 9.10 -6.07 -7.13
N PHE A 127 9.51 -5.57 -5.98
CA PHE A 127 10.25 -4.31 -5.85
C PHE A 127 11.14 -4.35 -4.61
N ASP A 128 12.39 -3.90 -4.73
CA ASP A 128 13.35 -3.87 -3.63
C ASP A 128 14.20 -2.61 -3.68
N THR A 129 14.50 -2.07 -2.49
CA THR A 129 15.41 -0.96 -2.25
C THR A 129 16.27 -1.25 -1.02
N ASP A 130 17.20 -0.36 -0.68
CA ASP A 130 17.97 -0.48 0.57
C ASP A 130 17.11 -0.33 1.82
N ASP A 131 15.95 0.32 1.72
CA ASP A 131 15.09 0.67 2.84
C ASP A 131 13.87 -0.24 3.01
N PHE A 132 13.27 -0.72 1.92
CA PHE A 132 12.07 -1.55 1.96
C PHE A 132 11.92 -2.41 0.70
N SER A 133 11.10 -3.44 0.80
CA SER A 133 10.67 -4.27 -0.34
C SER A 133 9.15 -4.35 -0.43
N ILE A 134 8.67 -4.75 -1.61
CA ILE A 134 7.25 -5.06 -1.87
C ILE A 134 7.19 -6.48 -2.42
N SER A 135 6.40 -7.32 -1.76
CA SER A 135 6.08 -8.65 -2.24
C SER A 135 4.62 -8.76 -2.64
N ALA A 136 4.35 -9.43 -3.75
CA ALA A 136 3.01 -9.81 -4.17
C ALA A 136 2.67 -11.19 -3.61
N PHE A 137 1.43 -11.38 -3.17
CA PHE A 137 0.92 -12.69 -2.75
C PHE A 137 -0.45 -12.96 -3.39
N PRO A 138 -0.75 -14.21 -3.74
CA PRO A 138 -2.02 -14.53 -4.39
C PRO A 138 -3.18 -14.40 -3.41
N VAL A 139 -4.31 -13.95 -3.91
CA VAL A 139 -5.59 -13.92 -3.18
C VAL A 139 -6.67 -14.63 -3.99
N TYR A 140 -7.62 -15.25 -3.28
CA TYR A 140 -8.75 -15.89 -3.93
C TYR A 140 -9.87 -14.89 -4.16
N HIS A 141 -10.09 -14.53 -5.42
CA HIS A 141 -11.21 -13.70 -5.85
C HIS A 141 -11.71 -14.15 -7.22
N ARG A 142 -12.76 -13.52 -7.74
CA ARG A 142 -13.30 -13.83 -9.08
C ARG A 142 -12.35 -13.36 -10.17
N GLY A 143 -11.80 -14.31 -10.91
CA GLY A 143 -10.80 -14.09 -11.94
C GLY A 143 -9.45 -14.70 -11.59
N PRO A 144 -8.61 -14.94 -12.58
CA PRO A 144 -7.26 -15.44 -12.37
C PRO A 144 -6.32 -14.31 -11.93
N ASP A 145 -5.20 -14.70 -11.33
CA ASP A 145 -4.06 -13.83 -11.05
C ASP A 145 -4.42 -12.57 -10.23
N CYS A 146 -5.20 -12.76 -9.14
CA CYS A 146 -5.48 -11.70 -8.16
C CYS A 146 -4.40 -11.67 -7.08
N PHE A 147 -3.95 -10.48 -6.71
CA PHE A 147 -2.84 -10.29 -5.77
C PHE A 147 -3.17 -9.29 -4.66
N GLY A 148 -2.61 -9.55 -3.47
CA GLY A 148 -2.37 -8.55 -2.45
C GLY A 148 -0.89 -8.16 -2.41
N TYR A 149 -0.57 -7.12 -1.67
CA TYR A 149 0.79 -6.58 -1.57
C TYR A 149 1.24 -6.44 -0.11
N LEU A 150 2.45 -6.89 0.16
CA LEU A 150 3.10 -6.73 1.46
C LEU A 150 4.28 -5.77 1.29
N PHE A 151 4.17 -4.60 1.89
CA PHE A 151 5.23 -3.61 2.00
C PHE A 151 5.99 -3.86 3.29
N THR A 152 7.29 -4.07 3.22
CA THR A 152 8.12 -4.43 4.38
C THR A 152 9.36 -3.55 4.40
N GLU A 153 9.53 -2.72 5.44
CA GLU A 153 10.81 -2.04 5.69
C GLU A 153 11.88 -3.06 6.07
N LYS A 154 13.11 -2.81 5.65
CA LYS A 154 14.26 -3.61 6.07
C LYS A 154 14.46 -3.45 7.58
N SER A 155 14.92 -4.51 8.22
CA SER A 155 15.29 -4.43 9.63
C SER A 155 16.46 -3.46 9.81
N ARG A 156 16.49 -2.77 10.94
CA ARG A 156 17.53 -1.78 11.25
C ARG A 156 18.01 -1.91 12.68
N ARG A 157 19.28 -1.70 12.85
CA ARG A 157 19.88 -1.50 14.17
C ARG A 157 19.87 -0.01 14.52
N PRO A 158 19.16 0.43 15.59
CA PRO A 158 19.13 1.83 15.96
C PRO A 158 20.53 2.30 16.38
N PHE A 159 20.94 3.45 15.88
CA PHE A 159 22.12 4.13 16.40
C PHE A 159 21.83 4.65 17.82
N LEU A 160 22.77 4.44 18.75
CA LEU A 160 22.68 4.83 20.15
C LEU A 160 23.61 6.03 20.38
N PRO A 161 23.07 7.28 20.32
CA PRO A 161 23.88 8.50 20.43
C PRO A 161 24.69 8.57 21.73
N GLU A 162 24.12 8.08 22.82
CA GLU A 162 24.75 8.03 24.14
C GLU A 162 26.03 7.18 24.15
N LEU A 163 26.07 6.07 23.44
CA LEU A 163 27.27 5.23 23.32
C LEU A 163 28.33 5.93 22.44
N ALA A 164 27.89 6.56 21.35
CA ALA A 164 28.79 7.31 20.49
C ALA A 164 29.40 8.52 21.23
N GLU A 165 28.66 9.17 22.11
CA GLU A 165 29.16 10.28 22.96
C GLU A 165 30.14 9.75 24.01
N ALA A 166 29.83 8.64 24.68
CA ALA A 166 30.72 8.00 25.65
C ALA A 166 32.06 7.58 25.02
N LEU A 167 32.02 7.12 23.76
CA LEU A 167 33.21 6.78 22.96
C LEU A 167 33.87 7.98 22.30
N GLN A 168 33.33 9.19 22.50
CA GLN A 168 33.82 10.46 21.93
C GLN A 168 33.90 10.41 20.38
N ILE A 169 32.92 9.77 19.73
CA ILE A 169 32.85 9.71 18.28
C ILE A 169 32.26 11.00 17.76
N PRO A 170 33.01 11.80 16.96
CA PRO A 170 32.52 13.05 16.42
C PRO A 170 31.27 12.86 15.56
N PRO A 171 30.35 13.83 15.52
CA PRO A 171 29.29 13.84 14.51
C PRO A 171 29.85 13.87 13.09
N GLY A 172 29.15 13.26 12.13
CA GLY A 172 29.51 13.32 10.73
C GLY A 172 29.80 11.97 10.10
N PRO A 173 30.78 11.85 9.18
CA PRO A 173 30.98 10.64 8.38
C PRO A 173 31.16 9.36 9.18
N TRP A 174 31.93 9.38 10.25
CA TRP A 174 32.19 8.19 11.08
C TRP A 174 30.88 7.59 11.66
N ARG A 175 29.96 8.43 12.19
CA ARG A 175 28.68 7.91 12.70
C ARG A 175 27.82 7.33 11.58
N ARG A 176 27.82 7.94 10.40
CA ARG A 176 27.12 7.43 9.22
C ARG A 176 27.69 6.08 8.77
N ASP A 177 29.02 5.95 8.72
CA ASP A 177 29.68 4.74 8.26
C ASP A 177 29.43 3.58 9.27
N LEU A 178 29.43 3.86 10.57
CA LEU A 178 29.02 2.92 11.62
C LEU A 178 27.56 2.46 11.45
N VAL A 179 26.64 3.38 11.15
CA VAL A 179 25.22 3.05 10.86
C VAL A 179 25.12 2.13 9.63
N ASN A 180 26.00 2.33 8.64
CA ASN A 180 26.07 1.50 7.44
C ASN A 180 26.84 0.17 7.66
N GLY A 181 27.15 -0.20 8.91
CA GLY A 181 27.80 -1.44 9.22
C GLY A 181 29.31 -1.48 9.00
N GLN A 182 29.97 -0.32 8.84
CA GLN A 182 31.40 -0.22 8.58
C GLN A 182 32.17 0.13 9.87
N THR A 183 33.24 -0.61 10.15
CA THR A 183 34.19 -0.25 11.20
C THR A 183 34.97 1.02 10.77
N VAL A 184 35.09 1.98 11.65
CA VAL A 184 35.75 3.25 11.37
C VAL A 184 37.03 3.40 12.21
N THR A 185 38.02 4.12 11.66
CA THR A 185 39.21 4.58 12.40
C THR A 185 39.07 6.05 12.70
N LEU A 186 39.06 6.39 13.99
CA LEU A 186 38.95 7.77 14.46
C LEU A 186 40.28 8.53 14.27
N PRO A 187 40.31 9.87 14.32
CA PRO A 187 41.52 10.67 14.17
C PRO A 187 42.61 10.36 15.20
N ASP A 188 42.27 9.83 16.36
CA ASP A 188 43.20 9.41 17.43
C ASP A 188 43.74 7.99 17.23
N GLY A 189 43.40 7.32 16.10
CA GLY A 189 43.86 5.97 15.76
C GLY A 189 43.02 4.84 16.32
N ARG A 190 41.98 5.09 17.15
CA ARG A 190 41.11 4.05 17.67
C ARG A 190 40.21 3.52 16.56
N GLN A 191 40.00 2.22 16.55
CA GLN A 191 38.97 1.58 15.73
C GLN A 191 37.70 1.42 16.53
N VAL A 192 36.56 1.74 15.92
CA VAL A 192 35.24 1.54 16.48
C VAL A 192 34.41 0.70 15.53
N SER A 193 33.80 -0.34 16.05
CA SER A 193 32.93 -1.23 15.28
C SER A 193 31.46 -0.80 15.41
N PRO A 194 30.58 -1.17 14.46
CA PRO A 194 29.15 -0.93 14.55
C PRO A 194 28.50 -1.45 15.83
N GLU A 195 28.98 -2.59 16.34
CA GLU A 195 28.47 -3.26 17.56
C GLU A 195 28.56 -2.39 18.81
N GLU A 196 29.50 -1.45 18.83
CA GLU A 196 29.75 -0.58 19.98
C GLU A 196 28.76 0.58 20.08
N VAL A 197 28.07 0.91 18.98
CA VAL A 197 27.15 2.07 18.91
C VAL A 197 25.78 1.76 18.32
N LEU A 198 25.58 0.53 17.81
CA LEU A 198 24.28 0.08 17.31
C LEU A 198 23.59 -0.81 18.33
N GLY A 199 22.33 -0.55 18.57
CA GLY A 199 21.49 -1.40 19.40
C GLY A 199 21.11 -2.72 18.72
N GLU A 200 20.24 -3.49 19.37
CA GLU A 200 19.70 -4.72 18.81
C GLU A 200 18.93 -4.46 17.51
N GLU A 201 18.99 -5.44 16.62
CA GLU A 201 18.24 -5.38 15.37
C GLU A 201 16.73 -5.34 15.65
N ARG A 202 16.05 -4.40 15.01
CA ARG A 202 14.60 -4.24 15.12
C ARG A 202 13.95 -4.48 13.77
N PRO A 203 12.90 -5.31 13.72
CA PRO A 203 12.17 -5.51 12.47
C PRO A 203 11.61 -4.17 11.97
N GLY A 204 11.56 -4.03 10.66
CA GLY A 204 10.94 -2.88 10.01
C GLY A 204 9.42 -2.94 10.07
N THR A 205 8.79 -1.86 9.65
CA THR A 205 7.32 -1.74 9.55
C THR A 205 6.78 -2.65 8.44
N ARG A 206 5.66 -3.32 8.70
CA ARG A 206 4.97 -4.18 7.73
C ARG A 206 3.55 -3.69 7.50
N LEU A 207 3.24 -3.35 6.24
CA LEU A 207 1.91 -2.98 5.77
C LEU A 207 1.40 -4.05 4.80
N ALA A 208 0.37 -4.81 5.20
CA ALA A 208 -0.33 -5.73 4.31
C ALA A 208 -1.54 -5.02 3.68
N LEU A 209 -1.61 -5.03 2.35
CA LEU A 209 -2.72 -4.50 1.58
C LEU A 209 -3.35 -5.64 0.80
N VAL A 210 -4.56 -6.00 1.18
CA VAL A 210 -5.35 -7.05 0.54
C VAL A 210 -6.47 -6.36 -0.23
N GLY A 211 -6.54 -6.59 -1.53
CA GLY A 211 -7.66 -6.15 -2.35
C GLY A 211 -8.92 -6.98 -2.08
N ASP A 212 -9.72 -7.19 -3.11
CA ASP A 212 -10.91 -8.02 -3.03
C ASP A 212 -10.53 -9.48 -2.84
N VAL A 213 -11.20 -10.15 -1.90
CA VAL A 213 -10.85 -11.51 -1.50
C VAL A 213 -12.05 -12.29 -0.95
N GLY A 214 -12.20 -13.54 -1.35
CA GLY A 214 -13.34 -14.37 -0.95
C GLY A 214 -13.06 -15.36 0.19
N ARG A 215 -11.78 -15.51 0.62
CA ARG A 215 -11.38 -16.37 1.74
C ARG A 215 -10.11 -15.86 2.40
N THR A 216 -9.91 -16.22 3.66
CA THR A 216 -8.84 -15.67 4.51
C THR A 216 -7.82 -16.70 4.98
N ASP A 217 -8.06 -17.99 4.75
CA ASP A 217 -7.24 -19.07 5.33
C ASP A 217 -5.76 -18.96 4.94
N ASP A 218 -5.49 -18.63 3.66
CA ASP A 218 -4.14 -18.50 3.13
C ASP A 218 -3.44 -17.19 3.55
N LEU A 219 -4.17 -16.25 4.17
CA LEU A 219 -3.68 -14.90 4.48
C LEU A 219 -3.16 -14.75 5.91
N VAL A 220 -3.49 -15.65 6.83
CA VAL A 220 -3.11 -15.56 8.24
C VAL A 220 -1.60 -15.45 8.40
N GLU A 221 -0.84 -16.33 7.74
CA GLU A 221 0.63 -16.31 7.82
C GLU A 221 1.25 -15.09 7.11
N ILE A 222 0.68 -14.68 5.99
CA ILE A 222 1.16 -13.53 5.21
C ILE A 222 0.99 -12.24 6.02
N CYS A 223 -0.15 -12.09 6.67
CA CYS A 223 -0.49 -10.91 7.48
C CYS A 223 0.06 -10.99 8.92
N ARG A 224 0.71 -12.10 9.30
CA ARG A 224 1.16 -12.34 10.69
C ARG A 224 1.97 -11.18 11.23
N ASN A 225 1.50 -10.62 12.36
CA ASN A 225 2.13 -9.50 13.07
C ASN A 225 2.38 -8.25 12.20
N ALA A 226 1.64 -8.04 11.10
CA ALA A 226 1.72 -6.80 10.34
C ALA A 226 1.34 -5.60 11.23
N ASP A 227 2.01 -4.47 11.02
CA ASP A 227 1.72 -3.25 11.77
C ASP A 227 0.39 -2.63 11.33
N ALA A 228 0.02 -2.80 10.06
CA ALA A 228 -1.31 -2.50 9.57
C ALA A 228 -1.76 -3.52 8.51
N LEU A 229 -3.04 -3.88 8.57
CA LEU A 229 -3.75 -4.63 7.54
C LEU A 229 -4.83 -3.72 6.93
N VAL A 230 -4.74 -3.50 5.62
CA VAL A 230 -5.78 -2.86 4.81
C VAL A 230 -6.50 -3.95 4.03
N ILE A 231 -7.80 -4.08 4.22
CA ILE A 231 -8.60 -5.16 3.61
C ILE A 231 -10.05 -4.71 3.37
N GLU A 232 -10.72 -5.37 2.45
CA GLU A 232 -12.14 -5.12 2.16
C GLU A 232 -13.07 -5.43 3.35
N ALA A 233 -14.24 -4.79 3.34
CA ALA A 233 -15.40 -5.14 4.17
C ALA A 233 -16.67 -4.84 3.38
N THR A 234 -16.81 -5.54 2.25
CA THR A 234 -17.84 -5.27 1.25
C THR A 234 -19.24 -5.61 1.77
N TYR A 235 -19.35 -6.61 2.63
CA TYR A 235 -20.62 -7.09 3.17
C TYR A 235 -20.65 -7.07 4.71
N LEU A 236 -21.88 -7.16 5.27
CA LEU A 236 -22.11 -7.50 6.66
C LEU A 236 -22.44 -8.99 6.77
N GLU A 237 -22.28 -9.56 7.96
CA GLU A 237 -22.48 -11.00 8.22
C GLU A 237 -23.92 -11.45 7.92
N GLU A 238 -24.91 -10.56 8.00
CA GLU A 238 -26.29 -10.84 7.59
C GLU A 238 -26.44 -11.21 6.12
N GLU A 239 -25.47 -10.80 5.26
CA GLU A 239 -25.39 -11.12 3.84
C GLU A 239 -24.19 -12.03 3.52
N ALA A 240 -23.72 -12.87 4.46
CA ALA A 240 -22.54 -13.74 4.29
C ALA A 240 -22.67 -14.72 3.11
N GLU A 241 -23.87 -15.16 2.75
CA GLU A 241 -24.09 -15.99 1.57
C GLU A 241 -23.78 -15.24 0.29
N MET A 242 -24.24 -14.01 0.17
CA MET A 242 -23.95 -13.13 -0.94
C MET A 242 -22.46 -12.79 -1.00
N ALA A 243 -21.82 -12.55 0.14
CA ALA A 243 -20.38 -12.34 0.21
C ALA A 243 -19.61 -13.53 -0.39
N ARG A 244 -19.98 -14.76 -0.04
CA ARG A 244 -19.38 -15.98 -0.61
C ARG A 244 -19.64 -16.12 -2.11
N GLU A 245 -20.87 -15.88 -2.57
CA GLU A 245 -21.26 -15.95 -3.98
C GLU A 245 -20.41 -14.99 -4.85
N PHE A 246 -20.18 -13.79 -4.35
CA PHE A 246 -19.39 -12.77 -5.06
C PHE A 246 -17.89 -12.78 -4.70
N ALA A 247 -17.45 -13.77 -3.91
CA ALA A 247 -16.07 -13.92 -3.44
C ALA A 247 -15.54 -12.62 -2.78
N HIS A 248 -16.32 -12.09 -1.83
CA HIS A 248 -15.98 -10.98 -0.96
C HIS A 248 -16.07 -11.38 0.52
N LEU A 249 -15.58 -10.50 1.39
CA LEU A 249 -15.65 -10.68 2.85
C LEU A 249 -16.77 -9.87 3.48
N THR A 250 -17.17 -10.35 4.65
CA THR A 250 -17.94 -9.55 5.62
C THR A 250 -16.97 -8.77 6.51
N ALA A 251 -17.43 -7.68 7.12
CA ALA A 251 -16.64 -6.92 8.09
C ALA A 251 -16.14 -7.79 9.24
N ARG A 252 -16.97 -8.74 9.70
CA ARG A 252 -16.61 -9.75 10.70
C ARG A 252 -15.43 -10.61 10.25
N ARG A 253 -15.46 -11.15 9.02
CA ARG A 253 -14.41 -12.04 8.50
C ARG A 253 -13.07 -11.32 8.36
N SER A 254 -13.10 -10.08 7.94
CA SER A 254 -11.88 -9.25 7.85
C SER A 254 -11.31 -8.98 9.25
N ALA A 255 -12.15 -8.74 10.24
CA ALA A 255 -11.75 -8.57 11.62
C ALA A 255 -11.22 -9.88 12.26
N GLU A 256 -11.82 -11.03 11.94
CA GLU A 256 -11.36 -12.36 12.38
C GLU A 256 -9.95 -12.67 11.83
N LEU A 257 -9.69 -12.39 10.55
CA LEU A 257 -8.34 -12.49 9.97
C LEU A 257 -7.34 -11.62 10.73
N ALA A 258 -7.69 -10.36 10.96
CA ALA A 258 -6.82 -9.42 11.68
C ALA A 258 -6.47 -9.92 13.09
N LEU A 259 -7.45 -10.47 13.80
CA LEU A 259 -7.26 -11.05 15.13
C LEU A 259 -6.36 -12.30 15.08
N GLN A 260 -6.65 -13.23 14.17
CA GLN A 260 -5.90 -14.49 14.01
C GLN A 260 -4.44 -14.25 13.59
N ALA A 261 -4.20 -13.30 12.70
CA ALA A 261 -2.88 -12.93 12.25
C ALA A 261 -2.11 -12.06 13.27
N GLY A 262 -2.77 -11.59 14.34
CA GLY A 262 -2.14 -10.74 15.35
C GLY A 262 -1.69 -9.39 14.80
N VAL A 263 -2.40 -8.83 13.81
CA VAL A 263 -2.08 -7.51 13.28
C VAL A 263 -2.27 -6.44 14.34
N LYS A 264 -1.55 -5.33 14.22
CA LYS A 264 -1.63 -4.23 15.21
C LYS A 264 -2.81 -3.31 14.93
N ASN A 265 -3.04 -3.01 13.66
CA ASN A 265 -4.08 -2.08 13.23
C ASN A 265 -4.84 -2.66 12.05
N LEU A 266 -6.17 -2.53 12.06
CA LEU A 266 -7.05 -2.96 10.98
C LEU A 266 -7.73 -1.75 10.35
N ILE A 267 -7.55 -1.57 9.03
CA ILE A 267 -8.20 -0.53 8.25
C ILE A 267 -9.08 -1.21 7.19
N LEU A 268 -10.38 -1.00 7.30
CA LEU A 268 -11.38 -1.55 6.39
C LEU A 268 -11.65 -0.56 5.25
N THR A 269 -11.71 -1.08 4.03
CA THR A 269 -12.00 -0.32 2.79
C THR A 269 -12.96 -1.10 1.91
N HIS A 270 -13.20 -0.66 0.69
CA HIS A 270 -14.06 -1.33 -0.29
C HIS A 270 -15.47 -1.57 0.27
N ILE A 271 -16.08 -0.48 0.76
CA ILE A 271 -17.36 -0.52 1.47
C ILE A 271 -18.52 -0.43 0.48
N SER A 272 -19.45 -1.38 0.56
CA SER A 272 -20.67 -1.33 -0.24
C SER A 272 -21.56 -0.14 0.18
N ARG A 273 -22.12 0.57 -0.80
CA ARG A 273 -23.11 1.66 -0.58
C ARG A 273 -24.39 1.20 0.11
N ARG A 274 -24.61 -0.12 0.27
CA ARG A 274 -25.77 -0.70 0.96
C ARG A 274 -25.76 -0.41 2.45
N TYR A 275 -24.56 -0.30 3.05
CA TYR A 275 -24.38 -0.22 4.50
C TYR A 275 -23.97 1.19 4.92
N ARG A 276 -24.35 1.55 6.13
CA ARG A 276 -23.81 2.71 6.80
C ARG A 276 -22.45 2.33 7.41
N GLU A 277 -21.50 3.25 7.32
CA GLU A 277 -20.16 3.06 7.89
C GLU A 277 -20.19 2.59 9.35
N ARG A 278 -21.11 3.13 10.16
CA ARG A 278 -21.27 2.76 11.58
C ARG A 278 -21.64 1.28 11.76
N ASP A 279 -22.39 0.69 10.82
CA ASP A 279 -22.86 -0.68 10.92
C ASP A 279 -21.68 -1.63 10.59
N VAL A 280 -20.90 -1.33 9.55
CA VAL A 280 -19.62 -2.01 9.21
C VAL A 280 -18.64 -1.93 10.38
N LEU A 281 -18.47 -0.73 10.95
CA LEU A 281 -17.57 -0.50 12.07
C LEU A 281 -18.02 -1.25 13.33
N SER A 282 -19.31 -1.26 13.62
CA SER A 282 -19.88 -1.97 14.76
C SER A 282 -19.62 -3.47 14.67
N GLU A 283 -19.83 -4.07 13.50
CA GLU A 283 -19.59 -5.50 13.28
C GLU A 283 -18.12 -5.86 13.41
N ALA A 284 -17.24 -5.10 12.77
CA ALA A 284 -15.80 -5.35 12.84
C ALA A 284 -15.26 -5.17 14.27
N ARG A 285 -15.72 -4.16 15.00
CA ARG A 285 -15.27 -3.87 16.38
C ARG A 285 -15.73 -4.87 17.42
N ALA A 286 -16.78 -5.61 17.13
CA ALA A 286 -17.18 -6.74 17.97
C ALA A 286 -16.11 -7.85 18.02
N VAL A 287 -15.21 -7.92 17.03
CA VAL A 287 -14.11 -8.88 16.93
C VAL A 287 -12.76 -8.21 17.14
N PHE A 288 -12.53 -7.07 16.50
CA PHE A 288 -11.27 -6.30 16.56
C PHE A 288 -11.58 -4.86 17.00
N PRO A 289 -11.51 -4.54 18.32
CA PRO A 289 -11.98 -3.28 18.88
C PRO A 289 -11.35 -2.01 18.29
N ALA A 290 -10.09 -2.11 17.83
CA ALA A 290 -9.36 -1.00 17.20
C ALA A 290 -9.59 -0.86 15.69
N ALA A 291 -10.58 -1.57 15.11
CA ALA A 291 -10.89 -1.47 13.68
C ALA A 291 -11.30 -0.04 13.28
N ILE A 292 -10.83 0.37 12.11
CA ILE A 292 -11.12 1.66 11.48
C ILE A 292 -11.75 1.38 10.11
N VAL A 293 -12.75 2.16 9.73
CA VAL A 293 -13.26 2.22 8.34
C VAL A 293 -12.66 3.46 7.69
N ALA A 294 -11.87 3.26 6.65
CA ALA A 294 -11.29 4.35 5.88
C ALA A 294 -12.37 5.13 5.12
N ARG A 295 -12.14 6.43 4.99
CA ARG A 295 -12.91 7.35 4.12
C ARG A 295 -11.98 7.88 3.05
N ASP A 296 -12.55 8.36 1.96
CA ASP A 296 -11.78 9.07 0.95
C ASP A 296 -11.03 10.25 1.59
N PHE A 297 -9.78 10.38 1.20
CA PHE A 297 -8.81 11.35 1.70
C PHE A 297 -8.30 11.12 3.14
N ASP A 298 -8.70 10.04 3.80
CA ASP A 298 -8.04 9.64 5.04
C ASP A 298 -6.59 9.26 4.75
N THR A 299 -5.68 9.83 5.53
CA THR A 299 -4.24 9.54 5.47
C THR A 299 -3.76 9.00 6.80
N PHE A 300 -3.01 7.90 6.74
CA PHE A 300 -2.45 7.26 7.93
C PHE A 300 -0.95 7.06 7.76
N GLN A 301 -0.20 7.43 8.78
CA GLN A 301 1.21 7.07 8.94
C GLN A 301 1.31 5.80 9.77
N ILE A 302 2.10 4.84 9.28
CA ILE A 302 2.26 3.50 9.85
C ILE A 302 3.72 3.33 10.24
N LYS A 303 3.96 3.12 11.54
CA LYS A 303 5.30 2.97 12.09
C LYS A 303 5.29 2.02 13.29
N ARG A 304 5.84 0.82 13.12
CA ARG A 304 6.08 -0.17 14.20
C ARG A 304 4.94 -0.34 15.20
N GLY A 305 3.74 -0.65 14.69
CA GLY A 305 2.56 -0.87 15.51
C GLY A 305 1.75 0.39 15.79
N ASP A 306 2.33 1.55 15.58
CA ASP A 306 1.62 2.83 15.70
C ASP A 306 0.94 3.19 14.38
N LEU A 307 -0.31 3.58 14.47
CA LEU A 307 -1.10 4.12 13.38
C LEU A 307 -1.57 5.52 13.75
N THR A 308 -1.11 6.52 13.02
CA THR A 308 -1.50 7.91 13.25
C THR A 308 -2.26 8.44 12.06
N LYS A 309 -3.50 8.88 12.27
CA LYS A 309 -4.24 9.61 11.24
C LYS A 309 -3.70 11.03 11.15
N VAL A 310 -3.32 11.45 9.96
CA VAL A 310 -2.77 12.79 9.69
C VAL A 310 -3.67 13.56 8.74
N ALA A 311 -3.62 14.89 8.83
CA ALA A 311 -4.25 15.73 7.81
C ALA A 311 -3.39 15.70 6.54
N LEU A 312 -4.03 15.62 5.37
CA LEU A 312 -3.35 15.82 4.10
C LEU A 312 -2.75 17.24 4.10
N SER A 313 -1.43 17.31 3.91
CA SER A 313 -0.78 18.58 3.61
C SER A 313 -0.80 18.75 2.09
N PRO A 314 -1.50 19.76 1.53
CA PRO A 314 -1.40 20.04 0.11
C PRO A 314 0.07 20.29 -0.25
N GLU A 315 0.58 19.63 -1.28
CA GLU A 315 1.87 20.06 -1.87
C GLU A 315 1.68 21.47 -2.43
N GLU A 316 2.55 22.40 -2.03
CA GLU A 316 2.66 23.76 -2.58
C GLU A 316 3.08 23.76 -4.05
#